data_4fb2fb4c2acc379acbb07d362782533b
#
_entry.id   4fb2fb4c2acc379acbb07d362782533b
#
_cell.length_a   1.000
_cell.length_b   1.000
_cell.length_c   1.000
_cell.angle_alpha   90.00
_cell.angle_beta   90.00
_cell.angle_gamma   90.00
#
_symmetry.space_group_name_H-M   'P 1'
#
loop_
_entity.id
_entity.type
_entity.pdbx_description
1 polymer ?
#
loop_
_entity_poly.entity_id
_entity_poly.type
_entity_poly.pdbx_seq_one_letter_code
_entity_poly.pdbx_strand_id
1 'polypeptide(L)'
;MQGVPLQFSDEKDRARFRHLEQLPGVELYHAHISRYAFEPHTHEAFGIGVIEQGAERFRYRGSQHIAAANSIVTMNPDELHTGEAETADGWRYRMIYLEPDRLEAITGVRDWWFSEVVREDPLRSRQIGQLIYGLWHSDDPLPQQGLLLDLIDAFRPLAHHASAQGEAGHRFDRVRDYLHDNYMRPITLDELAQVAALSPYHFQRQFKAHYHVTPHQMLMAIRLWRAKAFLTHGMPAAEVAIAVGLTDQSHMTRAFTQRYGITPVRYQKQVARR
;
A
#
# COMPACT_ATOMS: atom_id res chain seq x y z
N MET A 1 11.00 -21.50 10.97
CA MET A 1 10.94 -20.18 11.59
C MET A 1 11.87 -19.22 10.85
N GLN A 2 11.33 -18.39 9.95
CA GLN A 2 12.11 -17.38 9.22
C GLN A 2 11.27 -16.12 9.15
N GLY A 3 11.06 -15.51 10.32
CA GLY A 3 10.08 -14.45 10.47
C GLY A 3 10.59 -13.03 10.30
N VAL A 4 11.84 -12.77 10.63
CA VAL A 4 12.37 -11.40 10.66
C VAL A 4 13.14 -11.10 9.40
N PRO A 5 12.87 -9.99 8.70
CA PRO A 5 13.72 -9.54 7.60
C PRO A 5 15.14 -9.25 8.11
N LEU A 6 16.14 -9.70 7.38
CA LEU A 6 17.54 -9.40 7.71
C LEU A 6 17.85 -7.89 7.67
N GLN A 7 17.01 -7.11 7.03
CA GLN A 7 17.14 -5.67 6.89
C GLN A 7 16.55 -4.85 8.04
N PHE A 8 15.75 -5.43 8.91
CA PHE A 8 15.40 -4.76 10.16
C PHE A 8 16.61 -4.77 11.07
N SER A 9 16.99 -3.61 11.54
CA SER A 9 18.12 -3.44 12.48
C SER A 9 17.81 -3.99 13.87
N ASP A 10 16.53 -4.13 14.20
CA ASP A 10 16.05 -4.69 15.47
C ASP A 10 15.32 -6.02 15.20
N GLU A 11 15.67 -7.07 15.93
CA GLU A 11 15.05 -8.39 15.80
C GLU A 11 13.58 -8.42 16.23
N LYS A 12 13.11 -7.40 16.95
CA LYS A 12 11.71 -7.24 17.34
C LYS A 12 10.84 -6.80 16.15
N ASP A 13 11.42 -6.11 15.16
CA ASP A 13 10.69 -5.69 13.98
C ASP A 13 10.41 -6.88 13.06
N ARG A 14 9.14 -7.13 12.78
CA ARG A 14 8.67 -8.28 12.01
C ARG A 14 7.59 -7.85 11.04
N ALA A 15 7.69 -8.30 9.81
CA ALA A 15 6.68 -8.09 8.78
C ALA A 15 6.43 -9.39 8.00
N ARG A 16 5.17 -9.68 7.72
CA ARG A 16 4.74 -10.83 6.94
C ARG A 16 3.68 -10.41 5.94
N PHE A 17 3.76 -10.97 4.75
CA PHE A 17 2.76 -10.84 3.70
C PHE A 17 2.11 -12.20 3.43
N ARG A 18 0.84 -12.18 3.04
CA ARG A 18 0.15 -13.34 2.51
C ARG A 18 -0.71 -12.92 1.32
N HIS A 19 -0.49 -13.55 0.19
CA HIS A 19 -1.39 -13.52 -0.95
C HIS A 19 -2.36 -14.69 -0.85
N LEU A 20 -3.59 -14.45 -1.27
CA LEU A 20 -4.64 -15.47 -1.32
C LEU A 20 -4.83 -15.86 -2.78
N GLU A 21 -4.44 -17.09 -3.17
CA GLU A 21 -4.48 -17.55 -4.56
C GLU A 21 -5.87 -17.42 -5.20
N GLN A 22 -6.90 -17.64 -4.39
CA GLN A 22 -8.30 -17.60 -4.82
C GLN A 22 -8.89 -16.17 -4.83
N LEU A 23 -8.16 -15.20 -4.33
CA LEU A 23 -8.58 -13.81 -4.22
C LEU A 23 -7.51 -12.89 -4.83
N PRO A 24 -7.32 -12.91 -6.17
CA PRO A 24 -6.37 -12.01 -6.83
C PRO A 24 -6.74 -10.55 -6.53
N GLY A 25 -5.72 -9.68 -6.40
CA GLY A 25 -5.90 -8.28 -6.01
C GLY A 25 -6.12 -8.07 -4.50
N VAL A 26 -5.94 -9.12 -3.68
CA VAL A 26 -6.01 -9.07 -2.22
C VAL A 26 -4.65 -9.47 -1.63
N GLU A 27 -4.06 -8.58 -0.83
CA GLU A 27 -2.86 -8.87 -0.06
C GLU A 27 -3.11 -8.63 1.43
N LEU A 28 -2.69 -9.55 2.26
CA LEU A 28 -2.71 -9.42 3.71
C LEU A 28 -1.32 -9.07 4.23
N TYR A 29 -1.28 -8.21 5.23
CA TYR A 29 -0.05 -7.79 5.87
C TYR A 29 -0.21 -7.80 7.39
N HIS A 30 0.76 -8.37 8.09
CA HIS A 30 0.83 -8.37 9.54
C HIS A 30 2.24 -8.00 9.97
N ALA A 31 2.36 -6.98 10.82
CA ALA A 31 3.65 -6.51 11.31
C ALA A 31 3.61 -6.15 12.79
N HIS A 32 4.79 -6.24 13.39
CA HIS A 32 5.16 -5.63 14.65
C HIS A 32 6.44 -4.83 14.40
N ILE A 33 6.36 -3.54 14.59
CA ILE A 33 7.44 -2.59 14.30
C ILE A 33 7.71 -1.78 15.56
N SER A 34 8.98 -1.69 15.95
CA SER A 34 9.41 -0.97 17.16
C SER A 34 10.46 0.09 16.89
N ARG A 35 11.35 -0.13 15.91
CA ARG A 35 12.48 0.76 15.62
C ARG A 35 12.51 1.22 14.17
N TYR A 36 11.94 0.43 13.27
CA TYR A 36 11.93 0.76 11.86
C TYR A 36 10.95 1.90 11.58
N ALA A 37 11.40 2.89 10.80
CA ALA A 37 10.55 3.95 10.28
C ALA A 37 10.35 3.74 8.78
N PHE A 38 9.09 3.68 8.35
CA PHE A 38 8.76 3.61 6.92
C PHE A 38 8.94 4.98 6.30
N GLU A 39 9.84 5.05 5.33
CA GLU A 39 10.03 6.24 4.52
C GLU A 39 8.76 6.58 3.72
N PRO A 40 8.60 7.85 3.28
CA PRO A 40 7.44 8.26 2.49
C PRO A 40 7.18 7.36 1.29
N HIS A 41 6.02 6.73 1.25
CA HIS A 41 5.61 5.78 0.20
C HIS A 41 4.10 5.82 -0.06
N THR A 42 3.66 5.21 -1.15
CA THR A 42 2.25 5.06 -1.52
C THR A 42 1.95 3.59 -1.83
N HIS A 43 0.68 3.22 -1.83
CA HIS A 43 0.17 1.94 -2.35
C HIS A 43 -0.83 2.19 -3.46
N GLU A 44 -0.91 1.34 -4.49
CA GLU A 44 -1.93 1.40 -5.54
C GLU A 44 -3.26 0.75 -5.12
N ALA A 45 -3.32 0.27 -3.88
CA ALA A 45 -4.47 -0.40 -3.31
C ALA A 45 -5.03 0.38 -2.12
N PHE A 46 -6.31 0.21 -1.84
CA PHE A 46 -6.87 0.62 -0.55
C PHE A 46 -6.20 -0.17 0.57
N GLY A 47 -5.69 0.53 1.57
CA GLY A 47 -5.21 -0.08 2.81
C GLY A 47 -6.26 0.05 3.90
N ILE A 48 -6.75 -1.05 4.43
CA ILE A 48 -7.66 -1.07 5.57
C ILE A 48 -7.06 -1.96 6.65
N GLY A 49 -6.96 -1.45 7.86
CA GLY A 49 -6.38 -2.24 8.94
C GLY A 49 -6.72 -1.77 10.32
N VAL A 50 -6.16 -2.48 11.28
CA VAL A 50 -6.39 -2.24 12.71
C VAL A 50 -5.08 -2.25 13.47
N ILE A 51 -4.96 -1.37 14.44
CA ILE A 51 -3.86 -1.40 15.41
C ILE A 51 -4.26 -2.34 16.55
N GLU A 52 -3.49 -3.42 16.73
CA GLU A 52 -3.73 -4.43 17.78
C GLU A 52 -3.11 -4.06 19.12
N GLN A 53 -1.91 -3.47 19.08
CA GLN A 53 -1.14 -3.08 20.26
C GLN A 53 -0.27 -1.86 19.96
N GLY A 54 0.02 -1.06 20.98
CA GLY A 54 0.86 0.13 20.87
C GLY A 54 0.19 1.25 20.10
N ALA A 55 1.01 2.09 19.49
CA ALA A 55 0.54 3.19 18.64
C ALA A 55 1.53 3.47 17.52
N GLU A 56 0.98 3.78 16.36
CA GLU A 56 1.68 4.25 15.18
C GLU A 56 1.54 5.77 15.07
N ARG A 57 2.65 6.46 14.76
CA ARG A 57 2.65 7.83 14.29
C ARG A 57 2.99 7.84 12.81
N PHE A 58 2.20 8.53 12.03
CA PHE A 58 2.42 8.62 10.59
C PHE A 58 1.96 9.96 10.02
N ARG A 59 2.55 10.32 8.89
CA ARG A 59 2.07 11.46 8.10
C ARG A 59 1.24 10.95 6.93
N TYR A 60 0.12 11.59 6.69
CA TYR A 60 -0.79 11.28 5.61
C TYR A 60 -1.47 12.57 5.12
N ARG A 61 -1.51 12.79 3.82
CA ARG A 61 -2.06 14.03 3.22
C ARG A 61 -1.48 15.31 3.83
N GLY A 62 -0.19 15.29 4.18
CA GLY A 62 0.49 16.44 4.76
C GLY A 62 0.24 16.66 6.26
N SER A 63 -0.67 15.94 6.89
CA SER A 63 -0.99 16.00 8.32
C SER A 63 -0.35 14.85 9.09
N GLN A 64 -0.08 15.06 10.37
CA GLN A 64 0.37 14.02 11.28
C GLN A 64 -0.81 13.38 11.96
N HIS A 65 -0.79 12.06 12.07
CA HIS A 65 -1.79 11.23 12.72
C HIS A 65 -1.14 10.30 13.72
N ILE A 66 -1.90 9.92 14.75
CA ILE A 66 -1.55 8.86 15.70
C ILE A 66 -2.70 7.87 15.71
N ALA A 67 -2.41 6.60 15.46
CA ALA A 67 -3.36 5.50 15.56
C ALA A 67 -2.96 4.61 16.74
N ALA A 68 -3.74 4.63 17.80
CA ALA A 68 -3.54 3.79 18.98
C ALA A 68 -4.23 2.44 18.84
N ALA A 69 -3.96 1.53 19.76
CA ALA A 69 -4.63 0.24 19.82
C ALA A 69 -6.17 0.38 19.78
N ASN A 70 -6.81 -0.50 19.03
CA ASN A 70 -8.24 -0.50 18.71
C ASN A 70 -8.70 0.61 17.73
N SER A 71 -7.77 1.35 17.11
CA SER A 71 -8.07 2.20 15.97
C SER A 71 -8.16 1.40 14.68
N ILE A 72 -9.00 1.90 13.76
CA ILE A 72 -9.04 1.50 12.36
C ILE A 72 -8.21 2.52 11.57
N VAL A 73 -7.34 2.04 10.69
CA VAL A 73 -6.59 2.86 9.75
C VAL A 73 -7.09 2.58 8.35
N THR A 74 -7.36 3.64 7.59
CA THR A 74 -7.78 3.56 6.19
C THR A 74 -6.89 4.44 5.32
N MET A 75 -6.47 3.92 4.18
CA MET A 75 -5.62 4.62 3.22
C MET A 75 -6.19 4.45 1.83
N ASN A 76 -6.25 5.54 1.07
CA ASN A 76 -6.65 5.48 -0.33
C ASN A 76 -5.45 5.16 -1.21
N PRO A 77 -5.69 4.65 -2.42
CA PRO A 77 -4.62 4.42 -3.40
C PRO A 77 -3.83 5.70 -3.69
N ASP A 78 -2.55 5.52 -3.97
CA ASP A 78 -1.60 6.55 -4.42
C ASP A 78 -1.35 7.71 -3.45
N GLU A 79 -1.83 7.63 -2.21
CA GLU A 79 -1.61 8.66 -1.21
C GLU A 79 -0.36 8.41 -0.36
N LEU A 80 0.45 9.46 -0.25
CA LEU A 80 1.73 9.43 0.47
C LEU A 80 1.52 9.30 1.97
N HIS A 81 2.22 8.36 2.56
CA HIS A 81 2.30 8.20 4.01
C HIS A 81 3.66 7.71 4.48
N THR A 82 3.93 7.91 5.75
CA THR A 82 5.06 7.36 6.50
C THR A 82 4.53 6.42 7.57
N GLY A 83 5.39 5.88 8.44
CA GLY A 83 4.97 5.12 9.62
C GLY A 83 6.14 4.89 10.54
N GLU A 84 5.94 5.17 11.83
CA GLU A 84 6.94 4.92 12.88
C GLU A 84 6.25 4.62 14.20
N ALA A 85 6.99 4.00 15.13
CA ALA A 85 6.47 3.72 16.46
C ALA A 85 6.27 5.01 17.27
N GLU A 86 5.07 5.19 17.82
CA GLU A 86 4.80 6.22 18.82
C GLU A 86 5.17 5.76 20.23
N THR A 87 5.07 4.45 20.50
CA THR A 87 5.34 3.84 21.80
C THR A 87 6.68 3.10 21.82
N ALA A 88 7.34 3.05 22.97
CA ALA A 88 8.65 2.41 23.12
C ALA A 88 8.65 0.91 22.76
N ASP A 89 7.53 0.22 22.97
CA ASP A 89 7.36 -1.19 22.63
C ASP A 89 6.92 -1.41 21.18
N GLY A 90 6.80 -0.32 20.40
CA GLY A 90 6.36 -0.37 19.02
C GLY A 90 4.84 -0.50 18.87
N TRP A 91 4.43 -0.88 17.67
CA TRP A 91 3.02 -1.16 17.39
C TRP A 91 2.86 -2.47 16.62
N ARG A 92 1.77 -3.15 16.84
CA ARG A 92 1.35 -4.34 16.10
C ARG A 92 0.07 -4.05 15.36
N TYR A 93 0.02 -4.42 14.09
CA TYR A 93 -1.12 -4.12 13.24
C TYR A 93 -1.32 -5.17 12.15
N ARG A 94 -2.55 -5.23 11.66
CA ARG A 94 -2.95 -6.04 10.51
C ARG A 94 -3.58 -5.16 9.47
N MET A 95 -3.20 -5.38 8.22
CA MET A 95 -3.75 -4.69 7.06
C MET A 95 -4.25 -5.69 6.04
N ILE A 96 -5.27 -5.29 5.30
CA ILE A 96 -5.61 -5.83 4.01
C ILE A 96 -5.40 -4.73 2.97
N TYR A 97 -4.81 -5.10 1.86
CA TYR A 97 -4.69 -4.25 0.68
C TYR A 97 -5.62 -4.81 -0.41
N LEU A 98 -6.50 -3.95 -0.92
CA LEU A 98 -7.50 -4.28 -1.93
C LEU A 98 -7.29 -3.40 -3.17
N GLU A 99 -7.02 -4.01 -4.31
CA GLU A 99 -6.93 -3.29 -5.57
C GLU A 99 -8.29 -2.66 -5.93
N PRO A 100 -8.33 -1.39 -6.44
CA PRO A 100 -9.56 -0.70 -6.78
C PRO A 100 -10.47 -1.51 -7.71
N ASP A 101 -9.92 -2.08 -8.78
CA ASP A 101 -10.66 -2.89 -9.76
C ASP A 101 -11.28 -4.13 -9.11
N ARG A 102 -10.58 -4.70 -8.11
CA ARG A 102 -11.09 -5.87 -7.39
C ARG A 102 -12.25 -5.48 -6.48
N LEU A 103 -12.13 -4.36 -5.78
CA LEU A 103 -13.20 -3.86 -4.92
C LEU A 103 -14.44 -3.49 -5.75
N GLU A 104 -14.25 -2.83 -6.90
CA GLU A 104 -15.33 -2.56 -7.86
C GLU A 104 -15.98 -3.84 -8.38
N ALA A 105 -15.20 -4.83 -8.81
CA ALA A 105 -15.73 -6.10 -9.32
C ALA A 105 -16.58 -6.86 -8.29
N ILE A 106 -16.22 -6.78 -7.00
CA ILE A 106 -16.96 -7.43 -5.92
C ILE A 106 -18.23 -6.67 -5.56
N THR A 107 -18.14 -5.34 -5.47
CA THR A 107 -19.20 -4.51 -4.87
C THR A 107 -20.13 -3.88 -5.91
N GLY A 108 -19.71 -3.81 -7.17
CA GLY A 108 -20.37 -3.04 -8.23
C GLY A 108 -20.33 -1.53 -8.02
N VAL A 109 -19.54 -1.05 -7.06
CA VAL A 109 -19.45 0.35 -6.68
C VAL A 109 -18.09 0.91 -7.09
N ARG A 110 -18.11 2.05 -7.78
CA ARG A 110 -16.93 2.84 -8.18
C ARG A 110 -16.65 3.96 -7.18
N ASP A 111 -15.48 4.55 -7.33
CA ASP A 111 -15.09 5.77 -6.64
C ASP A 111 -15.15 5.66 -5.10
N TRP A 112 -14.69 4.53 -4.58
CA TRP A 112 -14.49 4.35 -3.17
C TRP A 112 -13.48 5.36 -2.63
N TRP A 113 -13.80 5.96 -1.49
CA TRP A 113 -12.96 6.95 -0.86
C TRP A 113 -13.13 6.97 0.66
N PHE A 114 -12.00 6.97 1.37
CA PHE A 114 -11.98 7.14 2.81
C PHE A 114 -11.55 8.56 3.15
N SER A 115 -12.43 9.34 3.78
CA SER A 115 -12.13 10.70 4.23
C SER A 115 -11.35 10.71 5.53
N GLU A 116 -11.70 9.84 6.46
CA GLU A 116 -11.00 9.66 7.73
C GLU A 116 -9.87 8.67 7.56
N VAL A 117 -8.72 9.00 8.13
CA VAL A 117 -7.51 8.14 8.05
C VAL A 117 -7.40 7.26 9.29
N VAL A 118 -7.76 7.77 10.44
CA VAL A 118 -7.79 7.07 11.72
C VAL A 118 -9.18 7.21 12.32
N ARG A 119 -9.76 6.11 12.72
CA ARG A 119 -11.04 6.08 13.40
C ARG A 119 -10.96 5.27 14.69
N GLU A 120 -11.35 5.88 15.78
CA GLU A 120 -11.48 5.20 17.07
C GLU A 120 -12.88 4.56 17.15
N ASP A 121 -12.95 3.28 16.84
CA ASP A 121 -14.16 2.45 16.95
C ASP A 121 -13.72 1.04 17.40
N PRO A 122 -13.62 0.80 18.70
CA PRO A 122 -13.11 -0.45 19.25
C PRO A 122 -13.92 -1.70 18.85
N LEU A 123 -15.25 -1.55 18.66
CA LEU A 123 -16.09 -2.68 18.26
C LEU A 123 -15.82 -3.07 16.81
N ARG A 124 -15.82 -2.09 15.91
CA ARG A 124 -15.56 -2.30 14.50
C ARG A 124 -14.10 -2.69 14.25
N SER A 125 -13.16 -2.08 14.95
CA SER A 125 -11.74 -2.47 14.90
C SER A 125 -11.57 -3.95 15.24
N ARG A 126 -12.21 -4.42 16.31
CA ARG A 126 -12.19 -5.84 16.69
C ARG A 126 -12.81 -6.73 15.60
N GLN A 127 -13.95 -6.34 15.05
CA GLN A 127 -14.61 -7.08 13.97
C GLN A 127 -13.71 -7.19 12.73
N ILE A 128 -13.17 -6.06 12.24
CA ILE A 128 -12.26 -6.02 11.10
C ILE A 128 -11.00 -6.86 11.38
N GLY A 129 -10.40 -6.71 12.57
CA GLY A 129 -9.22 -7.49 12.96
C GLY A 129 -9.48 -9.00 12.98
N GLN A 130 -10.65 -9.44 13.45
CA GLN A 130 -11.04 -10.86 13.43
C GLN A 130 -11.23 -11.39 12.02
N LEU A 131 -11.84 -10.60 11.11
CA LEU A 131 -12.03 -10.98 9.72
C LEU A 131 -10.71 -11.09 8.96
N ILE A 132 -9.79 -10.12 9.14
CA ILE A 132 -8.43 -10.20 8.58
C ILE A 132 -7.67 -11.41 9.17
N TYR A 133 -7.83 -11.68 10.46
CA TYR A 133 -7.25 -12.87 11.09
C TYR A 133 -7.80 -14.16 10.50
N GLY A 134 -9.11 -14.24 10.28
CA GLY A 134 -9.76 -15.38 9.63
C GLY A 134 -9.23 -15.62 8.21
N LEU A 135 -9.15 -14.56 7.40
CA LEU A 135 -8.55 -14.60 6.06
C LEU A 135 -7.08 -15.06 6.10
N TRP A 136 -6.32 -14.61 7.11
CA TRP A 136 -4.92 -15.02 7.29
C TRP A 136 -4.76 -16.51 7.56
N HIS A 137 -5.71 -17.17 8.21
CA HIS A 137 -5.61 -18.57 8.65
C HIS A 137 -6.50 -19.55 7.84
N SER A 138 -7.30 -19.03 6.93
CA SER A 138 -8.10 -19.88 6.03
C SER A 138 -7.29 -20.28 4.80
N ASP A 139 -7.35 -21.57 4.44
CA ASP A 139 -6.78 -22.12 3.19
C ASP A 139 -7.88 -22.56 2.22
N ASP A 140 -9.15 -22.55 2.66
CA ASP A 140 -10.30 -22.97 1.86
C ASP A 140 -10.89 -21.77 1.11
N PRO A 141 -11.11 -21.87 -0.22
CA PRO A 141 -11.67 -20.81 -1.06
C PRO A 141 -13.01 -20.26 -0.59
N LEU A 142 -13.94 -21.14 -0.19
CA LEU A 142 -15.29 -20.70 0.15
C LEU A 142 -15.35 -19.85 1.43
N PRO A 143 -14.75 -20.27 2.56
CA PRO A 143 -14.59 -19.38 3.71
C PRO A 143 -13.84 -18.09 3.42
N GLN A 144 -12.75 -18.12 2.60
CA GLN A 144 -12.03 -16.92 2.23
C GLN A 144 -12.91 -15.90 1.50
N GLN A 145 -13.73 -16.35 0.56
CA GLN A 145 -14.67 -15.49 -0.15
C GLN A 145 -15.72 -14.88 0.80
N GLY A 146 -16.31 -15.70 1.67
CA GLY A 146 -17.28 -15.23 2.67
C GLY A 146 -16.66 -14.18 3.61
N LEU A 147 -15.48 -14.48 4.19
CA LEU A 147 -14.77 -13.56 5.07
C LEU A 147 -14.40 -12.23 4.39
N LEU A 148 -14.05 -12.25 3.10
CA LEU A 148 -13.78 -11.04 2.35
C LEU A 148 -15.03 -10.17 2.18
N LEU A 149 -16.18 -10.78 1.88
CA LEU A 149 -17.46 -10.07 1.76
C LEU A 149 -17.86 -9.45 3.11
N ASP A 150 -17.79 -10.22 4.20
CA ASP A 150 -18.06 -9.72 5.55
C ASP A 150 -17.12 -8.56 5.93
N LEU A 151 -15.85 -8.64 5.53
CA LEU A 151 -14.89 -7.58 5.78
C LEU A 151 -15.22 -6.30 4.99
N ILE A 152 -15.60 -6.44 3.70
CA ILE A 152 -16.06 -5.30 2.89
C ILE A 152 -17.28 -4.65 3.53
N ASP A 153 -18.25 -5.41 3.99
CA ASP A 153 -19.44 -4.89 4.67
C ASP A 153 -19.09 -4.21 6.01
N ALA A 154 -18.10 -4.71 6.73
CA ALA A 154 -17.64 -4.11 7.98
C ALA A 154 -17.00 -2.72 7.77
N PHE A 155 -16.25 -2.50 6.69
CA PHE A 155 -15.62 -1.20 6.42
C PHE A 155 -16.41 -0.29 5.46
N ARG A 156 -17.41 -0.80 4.73
CA ARG A 156 -18.26 -0.01 3.83
C ARG A 156 -18.81 1.29 4.46
N PRO A 157 -19.31 1.29 5.72
CA PRO A 157 -19.78 2.52 6.35
C PRO A 157 -18.71 3.58 6.63
N LEU A 158 -17.42 3.22 6.48
CA LEU A 158 -16.30 4.15 6.62
C LEU A 158 -15.98 4.87 5.30
N ALA A 159 -16.47 4.32 4.19
CA ALA A 159 -16.22 4.85 2.86
C ALA A 159 -17.29 5.87 2.46
N HIS A 160 -16.86 6.82 1.67
CA HIS A 160 -17.72 7.78 0.97
C HIS A 160 -17.50 7.64 -0.53
N HIS A 161 -18.48 8.06 -1.31
CA HIS A 161 -18.28 8.23 -2.75
C HIS A 161 -17.65 9.60 -2.99
N ALA A 162 -16.56 9.65 -3.77
CA ALA A 162 -15.92 10.91 -4.10
C ALA A 162 -16.90 11.80 -4.90
N SER A 163 -17.11 13.02 -4.44
CA SER A 163 -17.74 14.05 -5.27
C SER A 163 -16.80 14.40 -6.40
N ALA A 164 -17.34 14.68 -7.59
CA ALA A 164 -16.58 14.99 -8.81
C ALA A 164 -15.37 15.89 -8.54
N GLN A 165 -14.18 15.35 -8.82
CA GLN A 165 -12.94 16.13 -8.73
C GLN A 165 -12.99 17.26 -9.75
N GLY A 166 -12.56 18.47 -9.37
CA GLY A 166 -12.48 19.61 -10.28
C GLY A 166 -11.45 19.39 -11.39
N GLU A 167 -11.45 20.27 -12.41
CA GLU A 167 -10.58 20.18 -13.62
C GLU A 167 -9.09 19.93 -13.33
N ALA A 168 -8.59 20.41 -12.18
CA ALA A 168 -7.21 20.17 -11.75
C ALA A 168 -6.96 18.69 -11.44
N GLY A 169 -7.94 17.99 -10.85
CA GLY A 169 -7.87 16.55 -10.59
C GLY A 169 -7.70 15.75 -11.88
N HIS A 170 -8.57 15.96 -12.85
CA HIS A 170 -8.52 15.28 -14.17
C HIS A 170 -7.19 15.46 -14.92
N ARG A 171 -6.50 16.58 -14.73
CA ARG A 171 -5.19 16.83 -15.34
C ARG A 171 -4.13 15.90 -14.77
N PHE A 172 -4.08 15.74 -13.44
CA PHE A 172 -3.09 14.90 -12.78
C PHE A 172 -3.45 13.42 -12.83
N ASP A 173 -4.74 13.07 -12.95
CA ASP A 173 -5.16 11.70 -13.26
C ASP A 173 -4.55 11.21 -14.58
N ARG A 174 -4.56 12.04 -15.63
CA ARG A 174 -3.89 11.71 -16.90
C ARG A 174 -2.38 11.50 -16.75
N VAL A 175 -1.73 12.25 -15.87
CA VAL A 175 -0.30 12.07 -15.58
C VAL A 175 -0.07 10.75 -14.85
N ARG A 176 -0.91 10.43 -13.88
CA ARG A 176 -0.85 9.15 -13.17
C ARG A 176 -1.03 7.99 -14.15
N ASP A 177 -2.05 8.02 -14.98
CA ASP A 177 -2.31 6.98 -15.99
C ASP A 177 -1.12 6.85 -16.95
N TYR A 178 -0.53 7.97 -17.36
CA TYR A 178 0.67 7.96 -18.19
C TYR A 178 1.87 7.28 -17.49
N LEU A 179 2.05 7.52 -16.17
CA LEU A 179 3.08 6.83 -15.38
C LEU A 179 2.82 5.33 -15.32
N HIS A 180 1.56 4.90 -15.14
CA HIS A 180 1.17 3.48 -15.15
C HIS A 180 1.44 2.80 -16.48
N ASP A 181 1.19 3.48 -17.59
CA ASP A 181 1.37 2.91 -18.93
C ASP A 181 2.85 2.86 -19.36
N ASN A 182 3.68 3.74 -18.80
CA ASN A 182 5.06 3.93 -19.25
C ASN A 182 6.13 3.61 -18.19
N TYR A 183 5.78 3.00 -17.05
CA TYR A 183 6.68 2.82 -15.90
C TYR A 183 7.98 2.06 -16.24
N MET A 184 7.98 1.20 -17.25
CA MET A 184 9.13 0.36 -17.64
C MET A 184 10.27 1.13 -18.29
N ARG A 185 10.01 2.34 -18.80
CA ARG A 185 11.01 3.15 -19.47
C ARG A 185 11.43 4.38 -18.66
N PRO A 186 12.55 5.01 -18.98
CA PRO A 186 12.86 6.34 -18.45
C PRO A 186 11.77 7.35 -18.81
N ILE A 187 11.33 8.12 -17.86
CA ILE A 187 10.34 9.19 -18.01
C ILE A 187 10.97 10.49 -17.53
N THR A 188 10.80 11.55 -18.30
CA THR A 188 11.34 12.87 -17.96
C THR A 188 10.28 13.78 -17.35
N LEU A 189 10.73 14.79 -16.60
CA LEU A 189 9.82 15.79 -16.05
C LEU A 189 9.10 16.59 -17.15
N ASP A 190 9.80 16.85 -18.26
CA ASP A 190 9.25 17.57 -19.41
C ASP A 190 8.10 16.78 -20.07
N GLU A 191 8.24 15.47 -20.21
CA GLU A 191 7.16 14.61 -20.72
C GLU A 191 5.90 14.71 -19.84
N LEU A 192 6.07 14.59 -18.53
CA LEU A 192 4.95 14.66 -17.59
C LEU A 192 4.30 16.05 -17.57
N ALA A 193 5.12 17.10 -17.67
CA ALA A 193 4.63 18.46 -17.76
C ALA A 193 3.81 18.71 -19.05
N GLN A 194 4.22 18.12 -20.17
CA GLN A 194 3.46 18.16 -21.44
C GLN A 194 2.11 17.44 -21.30
N VAL A 195 2.07 16.25 -20.68
CA VAL A 195 0.82 15.51 -20.39
C VAL A 195 -0.14 16.37 -19.56
N ALA A 196 0.39 17.10 -18.59
CA ALA A 196 -0.39 18.01 -17.75
C ALA A 196 -0.72 19.36 -18.40
N ALA A 197 -0.17 19.66 -19.59
CA ALA A 197 -0.23 20.97 -20.23
C ALA A 197 0.27 22.12 -19.31
N LEU A 198 1.41 21.89 -18.66
CA LEU A 198 2.05 22.83 -17.76
C LEU A 198 3.54 22.98 -18.10
N SER A 199 4.19 24.07 -17.62
CA SER A 199 5.65 24.12 -17.60
C SER A 199 6.20 23.14 -16.54
N PRO A 200 7.43 22.60 -16.69
CA PRO A 200 8.00 21.65 -15.74
C PRO A 200 8.01 22.15 -14.30
N TYR A 201 8.32 23.42 -14.10
CA TYR A 201 8.31 24.05 -12.78
C TYR A 201 6.92 24.09 -12.14
N HIS A 202 5.91 24.53 -12.87
CA HIS A 202 4.53 24.58 -12.40
C HIS A 202 3.95 23.18 -12.19
N PHE A 203 4.27 22.25 -13.09
CA PHE A 203 3.88 20.86 -12.99
C PHE A 203 4.40 20.25 -11.69
N GLN A 204 5.72 20.28 -11.45
CA GLN A 204 6.29 19.66 -10.25
C GLN A 204 5.69 20.21 -8.95
N ARG A 205 5.52 21.54 -8.89
CA ARG A 205 4.95 22.21 -7.70
C ARG A 205 3.48 21.82 -7.48
N GLN A 206 2.68 21.87 -8.53
CA GLN A 206 1.23 21.55 -8.44
C GLN A 206 0.99 20.06 -8.24
N PHE A 207 1.75 19.20 -8.91
CA PHE A 207 1.69 17.75 -8.73
C PHE A 207 2.00 17.37 -7.27
N LYS A 208 3.08 17.93 -6.70
CA LYS A 208 3.42 17.72 -5.30
C LYS A 208 2.37 18.29 -4.34
N ALA A 209 1.73 19.39 -4.68
CA ALA A 209 0.64 19.95 -3.88
C ALA A 209 -0.62 19.07 -3.91
N HIS A 210 -0.89 18.43 -5.06
CA HIS A 210 -2.06 17.58 -5.27
C HIS A 210 -1.90 16.18 -4.65
N TYR A 211 -0.78 15.50 -4.97
CA TYR A 211 -0.53 14.12 -4.52
C TYR A 211 0.36 14.02 -3.27
N HIS A 212 0.91 15.12 -2.79
CA HIS A 212 1.88 15.17 -1.68
C HIS A 212 3.19 14.38 -1.91
N VAL A 213 3.38 13.85 -3.13
CA VAL A 213 4.59 13.17 -3.61
C VAL A 213 5.16 13.87 -4.83
N THR A 214 6.45 13.66 -5.09
CA THR A 214 7.04 14.04 -6.38
C THR A 214 6.66 13.03 -7.47
N PRO A 215 6.69 13.42 -8.75
CA PRO A 215 6.46 12.48 -9.86
C PRO A 215 7.40 11.26 -9.82
N HIS A 216 8.66 11.47 -9.43
CA HIS A 216 9.62 10.38 -9.26
C HIS A 216 9.22 9.40 -8.14
N GLN A 217 8.76 9.91 -7.00
CA GLN A 217 8.30 9.06 -5.90
C GLN A 217 7.07 8.22 -6.32
N MET A 218 6.14 8.80 -7.07
CA MET A 218 4.99 8.07 -7.60
C MET A 218 5.44 7.00 -8.62
N LEU A 219 6.33 7.33 -9.56
CA LEU A 219 6.88 6.35 -10.50
C LEU A 219 7.57 5.19 -9.78
N MET A 220 8.37 5.49 -8.75
CA MET A 220 9.01 4.44 -7.94
C MET A 220 8.00 3.56 -7.21
N ALA A 221 6.92 4.17 -6.73
CA ALA A 221 5.81 3.43 -6.11
C ALA A 221 5.19 2.43 -7.09
N ILE A 222 4.82 2.87 -8.29
CA ILE A 222 4.27 2.04 -9.36
C ILE A 222 5.23 0.90 -9.72
N ARG A 223 6.51 1.19 -9.93
CA ARG A 223 7.53 0.18 -10.24
C ARG A 223 7.65 -0.89 -9.16
N LEU A 224 7.69 -0.50 -7.91
CA LEU A 224 7.82 -1.44 -6.80
C LEU A 224 6.56 -2.27 -6.59
N TRP A 225 5.39 -1.70 -6.85
CA TRP A 225 4.14 -2.46 -6.83
C TRP A 225 4.11 -3.52 -7.96
N ARG A 226 4.47 -3.13 -9.19
CA ARG A 226 4.61 -4.08 -10.31
C ARG A 226 5.67 -5.15 -10.01
N ALA A 227 6.76 -4.77 -9.33
CA ALA A 227 7.77 -5.73 -8.89
C ALA A 227 7.18 -6.79 -7.94
N LYS A 228 6.27 -6.42 -7.04
CA LYS A 228 5.57 -7.40 -6.17
C LYS A 228 4.82 -8.43 -7.01
N ALA A 229 4.06 -8.00 -8.01
CA ALA A 229 3.33 -8.90 -8.91
C ALA A 229 4.25 -9.88 -9.63
N PHE A 230 5.35 -9.41 -10.22
CA PHE A 230 6.32 -10.29 -10.89
C PHE A 230 7.01 -11.27 -9.93
N LEU A 231 7.37 -10.81 -8.73
CA LEU A 231 7.95 -11.66 -7.70
C LEU A 231 6.96 -12.75 -7.25
N THR A 232 5.69 -12.42 -7.12
CA THR A 232 4.63 -13.38 -6.75
C THR A 232 4.48 -14.47 -7.81
N HIS A 233 4.64 -14.13 -9.10
CA HIS A 233 4.64 -15.08 -10.20
C HIS A 233 5.98 -15.83 -10.39
N GLY A 234 6.92 -15.69 -9.47
CA GLY A 234 8.16 -16.47 -9.45
C GLY A 234 9.30 -15.89 -10.29
N MET A 235 9.14 -14.72 -10.90
CA MET A 235 10.20 -14.10 -11.70
C MET A 235 11.43 -13.79 -10.83
N PRO A 236 12.67 -14.12 -11.27
CA PRO A 236 13.89 -13.81 -10.52
C PRO A 236 14.06 -12.31 -10.27
N ALA A 237 14.51 -11.94 -9.08
CA ALA A 237 14.63 -10.54 -8.67
C ALA A 237 15.49 -9.66 -9.63
N ALA A 238 16.51 -10.24 -10.26
CA ALA A 238 17.32 -9.53 -11.25
C ALA A 238 16.52 -9.20 -12.53
N GLU A 239 15.69 -10.12 -12.99
CA GLU A 239 14.83 -9.92 -14.15
C GLU A 239 13.70 -8.94 -13.83
N VAL A 240 13.13 -9.04 -12.63
CA VAL A 240 12.10 -8.09 -12.14
C VAL A 240 12.63 -6.66 -12.16
N ALA A 241 13.86 -6.42 -11.70
CA ALA A 241 14.44 -5.08 -11.69
C ALA A 241 14.40 -4.44 -13.09
N ILE A 242 14.81 -5.20 -14.10
CA ILE A 242 14.80 -4.74 -15.50
C ILE A 242 13.36 -4.56 -16.01
N ALA A 243 12.49 -5.53 -15.74
CA ALA A 243 11.09 -5.51 -16.19
C ALA A 243 10.29 -4.33 -15.64
N VAL A 244 10.67 -3.81 -14.48
CA VAL A 244 10.02 -2.62 -13.90
C VAL A 244 10.77 -1.30 -14.17
N GLY A 245 11.79 -1.32 -15.05
CA GLY A 245 12.52 -0.11 -15.44
C GLY A 245 13.50 0.41 -14.39
N LEU A 246 13.99 -0.44 -13.50
CA LEU A 246 15.08 -0.11 -12.57
C LEU A 246 16.43 -0.51 -13.15
N THR A 247 17.48 0.19 -12.74
CA THR A 247 18.82 0.04 -13.30
C THR A 247 19.40 -1.37 -13.06
N ASP A 248 19.18 -1.89 -11.85
CA ASP A 248 19.72 -3.18 -11.42
C ASP A 248 18.99 -3.74 -10.20
N GLN A 249 19.29 -5.00 -9.85
CA GLN A 249 18.72 -5.68 -8.69
C GLN A 249 19.06 -4.99 -7.37
N SER A 250 20.24 -4.38 -7.24
CA SER A 250 20.66 -3.73 -5.99
C SER A 250 19.84 -2.47 -5.73
N HIS A 251 19.58 -1.70 -6.79
CA HIS A 251 18.67 -0.54 -6.73
C HIS A 251 17.27 -0.98 -6.32
N MET A 252 16.72 -2.00 -6.99
CA MET A 252 15.41 -2.55 -6.65
C MET A 252 15.37 -3.05 -5.20
N THR A 253 16.39 -3.80 -4.77
CA THR A 253 16.43 -4.34 -3.41
C THR A 253 16.39 -3.25 -2.35
N ARG A 254 17.19 -2.19 -2.51
CA ARG A 254 17.17 -1.05 -1.58
C ARG A 254 15.80 -0.37 -1.54
N ALA A 255 15.27 0.00 -2.71
CA ALA A 255 13.99 0.69 -2.80
C ALA A 255 12.82 -0.17 -2.29
N PHE A 256 12.81 -1.46 -2.62
CA PHE A 256 11.80 -2.41 -2.16
C PHE A 256 11.85 -2.62 -0.65
N THR A 257 13.07 -2.77 -0.09
CA THR A 257 13.27 -2.94 1.34
C THR A 257 12.84 -1.70 2.12
N GLN A 258 13.24 -0.52 1.63
CA GLN A 258 12.86 0.75 2.23
C GLN A 258 11.33 0.96 2.27
N ARG A 259 10.63 0.46 1.24
CA ARG A 259 9.18 0.61 1.15
C ARG A 259 8.40 -0.45 1.95
N TYR A 260 8.83 -1.71 1.89
CA TYR A 260 8.05 -2.84 2.41
C TYR A 260 8.66 -3.50 3.65
N GLY A 261 9.82 -3.03 4.10
CA GLY A 261 10.52 -3.57 5.27
C GLY A 261 11.15 -4.96 5.06
N ILE A 262 11.06 -5.55 3.86
CA ILE A 262 11.64 -6.85 3.52
C ILE A 262 12.28 -6.84 2.13
N THR A 263 13.26 -7.74 1.89
CA THR A 263 13.87 -7.85 0.57
C THR A 263 12.94 -8.50 -0.45
N PRO A 264 13.12 -8.22 -1.77
CA PRO A 264 12.35 -8.86 -2.83
C PRO A 264 12.35 -10.39 -2.76
N VAL A 265 13.52 -10.99 -2.55
CA VAL A 265 13.68 -12.46 -2.45
C VAL A 265 12.92 -13.01 -1.23
N ARG A 266 12.92 -12.29 -0.13
CA ARG A 266 12.20 -12.73 1.06
C ARG A 266 10.69 -12.57 0.89
N TYR A 267 10.25 -11.48 0.29
CA TYR A 267 8.86 -11.30 -0.11
C TYR A 267 8.41 -12.47 -1.00
N GLN A 268 9.16 -12.75 -2.07
CA GLN A 268 8.87 -13.86 -2.98
C GLN A 268 8.73 -15.21 -2.24
N LYS A 269 9.64 -15.52 -1.31
CA LYS A 269 9.55 -16.74 -0.49
C LYS A 269 8.33 -16.79 0.44
N GLN A 270 7.81 -15.64 0.88
CA GLN A 270 6.61 -15.58 1.72
C GLN A 270 5.34 -15.80 0.92
N VAL A 271 5.27 -15.25 -0.31
CA VAL A 271 4.06 -15.27 -1.14
C VAL A 271 4.00 -16.41 -2.15
N ALA A 272 5.16 -16.95 -2.58
CA ALA A 272 5.25 -18.10 -3.49
C ALA A 272 4.97 -19.44 -2.79
N ARG A 273 4.16 -19.46 -1.76
CA ARG A 273 3.89 -20.68 -1.02
C ARG A 273 2.65 -21.41 -1.53
N ARG A 274 2.98 -22.53 -2.15
CA ARG A 274 2.43 -23.90 -2.20
C ARG A 274 1.12 -24.07 -2.94
#